data_b10a614f0d6a0b044add4c7cabd02034
#
_entry.id   b10a614f0d6a0b044add4c7cabd02034
#
_cell.length_a   1.000
_cell.length_b   1.000
_cell.length_c   1.000
_cell.angle_alpha   90.00
_cell.angle_beta   90.00
_cell.angle_gamma   90.00
#
_symmetry.space_group_name_H-M   'P 1'
#
loop_
_entity.id
_entity.type
_entity.pdbx_description
1 polymer ?
#
loop_
_entity_poly.entity_id
_entity_poly.type
_entity_poly.pdbx_seq_one_letter_code
_entity_poly.pdbx_strand_id
1 'polypeptide(L)'
;MRIATFNINGIKARLPRLIEWLVETQPDVACLQEIKTQDEGFPIKAFEDVGYGAIWHGQKGFNGVAILAKDVTPTEVARGLEGEPEDEHSRYLEADVKGVRVASIYLPNGNPLPGPKFNYKLRWMERLRKRAAQIWAEEIPAVLAGDYNVIPFDRDVWSPPAMASDALMQPESRAAYRAMLGDGWTDALAARHPQGGVWTYWDYQAGAWQRDAGFRIDHLLLS
;
A
#
# COMPACT_ATOMS: atom_id res chain seq x y z
N MET A 1 -17.00 2.55 7.99
CA MET A 1 -15.82 3.35 7.58
C MET A 1 -15.44 2.95 6.17
N ARG A 2 -15.22 3.91 5.27
CA ARG A 2 -14.75 3.68 3.90
C ARG A 2 -13.25 4.02 3.84
N ILE A 3 -12.42 3.02 3.53
CA ILE A 3 -10.96 3.15 3.48
C ILE A 3 -10.52 2.91 2.04
N ALA A 4 -9.65 3.78 1.53
CA ALA A 4 -9.08 3.67 0.20
C ALA A 4 -7.55 3.58 0.28
N THR A 5 -6.93 2.96 -0.72
CA THR A 5 -5.49 2.99 -0.93
C THR A 5 -5.17 3.40 -2.36
N PHE A 6 -4.10 4.17 -2.54
CA PHE A 6 -3.71 4.68 -3.83
C PHE A 6 -2.21 5.03 -3.89
N ASN A 7 -1.47 4.38 -4.77
CA ASN A 7 -0.11 4.80 -5.11
C ASN A 7 -0.20 6.05 -6.00
N ILE A 8 0.09 7.23 -5.40
CA ILE A 8 -0.07 8.54 -6.06
C ILE A 8 1.07 8.86 -7.03
N ASN A 9 2.20 8.15 -6.95
CA ASN A 9 3.37 8.34 -7.80
C ASN A 9 3.79 9.82 -7.92
N GLY A 10 3.98 10.50 -6.78
CA GLY A 10 4.36 11.91 -6.69
C GLY A 10 3.18 12.84 -6.40
N ILE A 11 3.02 13.17 -5.12
CA ILE A 11 1.86 13.91 -4.59
C ILE A 11 1.71 15.30 -5.20
N LYS A 12 2.84 16.05 -5.40
CA LYS A 12 2.79 17.42 -5.91
C LYS A 12 2.22 17.52 -7.31
N ALA A 13 2.62 16.58 -8.19
CA ALA A 13 2.17 16.57 -9.58
C ALA A 13 0.69 16.17 -9.73
N ARG A 14 0.14 15.45 -8.76
CA ARG A 14 -1.21 14.87 -8.81
C ARG A 14 -2.16 15.47 -7.80
N LEU A 15 -1.69 16.46 -7.02
CA LEU A 15 -2.46 17.07 -5.95
C LEU A 15 -3.85 17.57 -6.40
N PRO A 16 -4.00 18.30 -7.53
CA PRO A 16 -5.34 18.76 -7.94
C PRO A 16 -6.32 17.60 -8.15
N ARG A 17 -5.89 16.52 -8.80
CA ARG A 17 -6.73 15.33 -9.05
C ARG A 17 -7.05 14.57 -7.76
N LEU A 18 -6.11 14.49 -6.84
CA LEU A 18 -6.35 13.88 -5.54
C LEU A 18 -7.38 14.68 -4.74
N ILE A 19 -7.29 16.01 -4.72
CA ILE A 19 -8.26 16.88 -4.04
C ILE A 19 -9.65 16.73 -4.66
N GLU A 20 -9.77 16.79 -5.99
CA GLU A 20 -11.05 16.54 -6.71
C GLU A 20 -11.66 15.21 -6.28
N TRP A 21 -10.86 14.14 -6.28
CA TRP A 21 -11.31 12.80 -5.90
C TRP A 21 -11.74 12.72 -4.42
N LEU A 22 -10.99 13.35 -3.51
CA LEU A 22 -11.35 13.39 -2.08
C LEU A 22 -12.69 14.12 -1.86
N VAL A 23 -12.93 15.22 -2.58
CA VAL A 23 -14.18 15.99 -2.50
C VAL A 23 -15.36 15.19 -3.07
N GLU A 24 -15.15 14.48 -4.19
CA GLU A 24 -16.18 13.70 -4.86
C GLU A 24 -16.54 12.43 -4.06
N THR A 25 -15.54 11.63 -3.68
CA THR A 25 -15.75 10.30 -3.11
C THR A 25 -15.84 10.28 -1.59
N GLN A 26 -15.26 11.26 -0.94
CA GLN A 26 -15.27 11.44 0.53
C GLN A 26 -14.96 10.16 1.32
N PRO A 27 -13.82 9.48 1.09
CA PRO A 27 -13.44 8.35 1.92
C PRO A 27 -13.20 8.82 3.37
N ASP A 28 -13.50 7.95 4.34
CA ASP A 28 -13.16 8.24 5.74
C ASP A 28 -11.64 8.25 5.96
N VAL A 29 -10.93 7.35 5.24
CA VAL A 29 -9.46 7.26 5.27
C VAL A 29 -8.92 7.01 3.85
N ALA A 30 -7.82 7.68 3.49
CA ALA A 30 -7.05 7.40 2.29
C ALA A 30 -5.58 7.15 2.62
N CYS A 31 -5.08 5.97 2.29
CA CYS A 31 -3.68 5.56 2.41
C CYS A 31 -2.97 5.82 1.09
N LEU A 32 -1.92 6.65 1.11
CA LEU A 32 -1.18 7.02 -0.08
C LEU A 32 0.23 6.43 -0.06
N GLN A 33 0.69 5.98 -1.22
CA GLN A 33 2.05 5.49 -1.43
C GLN A 33 2.76 6.33 -2.49
N GLU A 34 4.08 6.30 -2.48
CA GLU A 34 4.95 7.08 -3.37
C GLU A 34 4.64 8.59 -3.39
N ILE A 35 4.50 9.20 -2.21
CA ILE A 35 4.27 10.65 -2.12
C ILE A 35 5.46 11.46 -2.67
N LYS A 36 6.68 10.88 -2.69
CA LYS A 36 7.92 11.40 -3.31
C LYS A 36 8.24 12.84 -2.91
N THR A 37 7.99 13.18 -1.67
CA THR A 37 8.33 14.47 -1.07
C THR A 37 8.90 14.28 0.33
N GLN A 38 9.80 15.16 0.75
CA GLN A 38 10.24 15.23 2.15
C GLN A 38 9.09 15.76 3.02
N ASP A 39 9.19 15.58 4.33
CA ASP A 39 8.13 15.94 5.27
C ASP A 39 7.75 17.43 5.16
N GLU A 40 8.74 18.31 5.03
CA GLU A 40 8.53 19.75 4.89
C GLU A 40 7.82 20.17 3.59
N GLY A 41 7.86 19.29 2.61
CA GLY A 41 7.25 19.51 1.30
C GLY A 41 5.86 18.92 1.12
N PHE A 42 5.31 18.28 2.15
CA PHE A 42 3.98 17.68 2.09
C PHE A 42 2.89 18.78 2.09
N PRO A 43 1.91 18.70 1.17
CA PRO A 43 0.94 19.79 0.99
C PRO A 43 -0.23 19.70 1.97
N ILE A 44 0.04 19.63 3.28
CA ILE A 44 -0.97 19.41 4.33
C ILE A 44 -2.12 20.43 4.24
N LYS A 45 -1.82 21.71 3.98
CA LYS A 45 -2.83 22.77 3.91
C LYS A 45 -3.91 22.49 2.87
N ALA A 46 -3.55 21.91 1.73
CA ALA A 46 -4.53 21.58 0.68
C ALA A 46 -5.52 20.48 1.13
N PHE A 47 -5.11 19.59 2.00
CA PHE A 47 -5.98 18.55 2.57
C PHE A 47 -6.87 19.10 3.67
N GLU A 48 -6.32 19.96 4.55
CA GLU A 48 -7.08 20.65 5.59
C GLU A 48 -8.21 21.51 4.99
N ASP A 49 -7.94 22.19 3.87
CA ASP A 49 -8.91 23.04 3.17
C ASP A 49 -10.13 22.24 2.64
N VAL A 50 -10.00 20.92 2.49
CA VAL A 50 -11.10 20.02 2.08
C VAL A 50 -11.53 19.05 3.19
N GLY A 51 -11.17 19.34 4.45
CA GLY A 51 -11.65 18.64 5.63
C GLY A 51 -10.90 17.36 5.98
N TYR A 52 -9.63 17.20 5.54
CA TYR A 52 -8.81 16.03 5.90
C TYR A 52 -7.62 16.45 6.76
N GLY A 53 -7.47 15.81 7.92
CA GLY A 53 -6.20 15.75 8.62
C GLY A 53 -5.30 14.67 8.03
N ALA A 54 -3.99 14.77 8.27
CA ALA A 54 -3.03 13.79 7.75
C ALA A 54 -1.83 13.59 8.66
N ILE A 55 -1.23 12.41 8.56
CA ILE A 55 0.14 12.12 8.94
C ILE A 55 0.87 11.53 7.74
N TRP A 56 2.18 11.73 7.68
CA TRP A 56 2.98 11.25 6.57
C TRP A 56 4.40 10.92 7.00
N HIS A 57 5.07 10.09 6.22
CA HIS A 57 6.46 9.74 6.34
C HIS A 57 7.10 9.95 4.97
N GLY A 58 7.74 11.10 4.78
CA GLY A 58 8.27 11.55 3.50
C GLY A 58 9.69 11.09 3.23
N GLN A 59 10.05 11.06 1.95
CA GLN A 59 11.41 10.81 1.49
C GLN A 59 11.66 11.56 0.19
N LYS A 60 12.85 12.11 0.02
CA LYS A 60 13.21 12.88 -1.17
C LYS A 60 13.27 12.00 -2.41
N GLY A 61 12.46 12.29 -3.41
CA GLY A 61 12.55 11.71 -4.75
C GLY A 61 11.89 10.35 -4.95
N PHE A 62 11.80 9.51 -3.93
CA PHE A 62 11.11 8.20 -4.01
C PHE A 62 10.43 7.87 -2.70
N ASN A 63 9.71 6.73 -2.67
CA ASN A 63 8.99 6.26 -1.49
C ASN A 63 8.05 7.33 -0.89
N GLY A 64 7.84 7.24 0.39
CA GLY A 64 6.94 8.08 1.15
C GLY A 64 5.52 7.55 1.18
N VAL A 65 4.94 7.53 2.37
CA VAL A 65 3.58 7.08 2.63
C VAL A 65 2.83 8.12 3.45
N ALA A 66 1.50 8.18 3.30
CA ALA A 66 0.65 9.06 4.09
C ALA A 66 -0.68 8.38 4.42
N ILE A 67 -1.29 8.85 5.51
CA ILE A 67 -2.65 8.50 5.91
C ILE A 67 -3.42 9.80 6.06
N LEU A 68 -4.46 9.97 5.23
CA LEU A 68 -5.41 11.06 5.32
C LEU A 68 -6.66 10.56 6.03
N ALA A 69 -7.25 11.35 6.93
CA ALA A 69 -8.52 11.01 7.58
C ALA A 69 -9.49 12.18 7.58
N LYS A 70 -10.74 11.90 7.22
CA LYS A 70 -11.79 12.91 7.14
C LYS A 70 -12.21 13.38 8.53
N ASP A 71 -12.25 14.71 8.71
CA ASP A 71 -12.69 15.43 9.92
C ASP A 71 -11.86 15.16 11.18
N VAL A 72 -10.74 14.43 11.09
CA VAL A 72 -9.83 14.16 12.20
C VAL A 72 -8.38 14.11 11.71
N THR A 73 -7.43 14.35 12.60
CA THR A 73 -6.02 14.02 12.35
C THR A 73 -5.75 12.61 12.84
N PRO A 74 -5.19 11.69 12.02
CA PRO A 74 -4.79 10.36 12.48
C PRO A 74 -3.81 10.44 13.65
N THR A 75 -3.94 9.54 14.62
CA THR A 75 -2.97 9.43 15.72
C THR A 75 -1.88 8.43 15.32
N GLU A 76 -0.66 8.90 15.11
CA GLU A 76 0.47 8.04 14.74
C GLU A 76 0.74 6.98 15.79
N VAL A 77 0.92 5.73 15.37
CA VAL A 77 1.23 4.57 16.21
C VAL A 77 2.63 4.03 15.91
N ALA A 78 2.98 3.90 14.64
CA ALA A 78 4.30 3.43 14.22
C ALA A 78 4.74 4.06 12.90
N ARG A 79 6.04 4.30 12.78
CA ARG A 79 6.72 4.84 11.60
C ARG A 79 7.90 3.94 11.26
N GLY A 80 7.87 3.32 10.09
CA GLY A 80 8.79 2.25 9.70
C GLY A 80 8.48 0.91 10.40
N LEU A 81 9.14 -0.13 9.94
CA LEU A 81 9.05 -1.48 10.52
C LEU A 81 10.29 -1.78 11.35
N GLU A 82 10.11 -2.38 12.52
CA GLU A 82 11.23 -2.85 13.36
C GLU A 82 12.04 -3.97 12.70
N GLY A 83 13.25 -4.22 13.22
CA GLY A 83 14.10 -5.37 12.87
C GLY A 83 15.24 -5.09 11.91
N GLU A 84 15.28 -3.96 11.23
CA GLU A 84 16.41 -3.46 10.44
C GLU A 84 16.60 -1.97 10.72
N PRO A 85 17.38 -1.56 11.75
CA PRO A 85 17.53 -0.14 12.12
C PRO A 85 18.16 0.72 11.04
N GLU A 86 18.89 0.11 10.10
CA GLU A 86 19.52 0.79 8.96
C GLU A 86 18.56 1.02 7.78
N ASP A 87 17.33 0.48 7.87
CA ASP A 87 16.31 0.70 6.82
C ASP A 87 15.62 2.05 7.03
N GLU A 88 16.15 3.08 6.40
CA GLU A 88 15.63 4.46 6.44
C GLU A 88 14.53 4.73 5.40
N HIS A 89 14.05 3.70 4.70
CA HIS A 89 13.05 3.90 3.65
C HIS A 89 11.65 4.18 4.22
N SER A 90 11.06 5.27 3.76
CA SER A 90 9.70 5.71 4.13
C SER A 90 8.63 4.88 3.42
N ARG A 91 8.39 3.66 3.93
CA ARG A 91 7.51 2.65 3.29
C ARG A 91 6.36 2.17 4.17
N TYR A 92 6.36 2.55 5.45
CA TYR A 92 5.36 2.11 6.41
C TYR A 92 4.97 3.24 7.36
N LEU A 93 3.68 3.41 7.54
CA LEU A 93 3.10 4.34 8.51
C LEU A 93 1.82 3.73 9.06
N GLU A 94 1.63 3.80 10.38
CA GLU A 94 0.50 3.20 11.08
C GLU A 94 -0.13 4.23 12.01
N ALA A 95 -1.46 4.27 12.03
CA ALA A 95 -2.23 5.20 12.84
C ALA A 95 -3.52 4.60 13.38
N ASP A 96 -4.01 5.17 14.46
CA ASP A 96 -5.38 5.00 14.91
C ASP A 96 -6.28 6.10 14.32
N VAL A 97 -7.38 5.68 13.69
CA VAL A 97 -8.39 6.58 13.12
C VAL A 97 -9.78 6.13 13.58
N LYS A 98 -10.41 6.92 14.44
CA LYS A 98 -11.80 6.65 14.90
C LYS A 98 -12.00 5.20 15.41
N GLY A 99 -11.02 4.65 16.14
CA GLY A 99 -11.06 3.30 16.71
C GLY A 99 -10.67 2.16 15.76
N VAL A 100 -10.14 2.46 14.58
CA VAL A 100 -9.60 1.48 13.64
C VAL A 100 -8.10 1.71 13.48
N ARG A 101 -7.29 0.67 13.62
CA ARG A 101 -5.88 0.67 13.28
C ARG A 101 -5.72 0.61 11.77
N VAL A 102 -5.02 1.58 11.19
CA VAL A 102 -4.80 1.66 9.74
C VAL A 102 -3.31 1.77 9.45
N ALA A 103 -2.80 0.94 8.54
CA ALA A 103 -1.43 1.08 8.04
C ALA A 103 -1.44 1.42 6.55
N SER A 104 -0.60 2.39 6.15
CA SER A 104 -0.26 2.69 4.75
C SER A 104 1.07 2.03 4.41
N ILE A 105 1.06 1.14 3.41
CA ILE A 105 2.15 0.22 3.07
C ILE A 105 2.62 0.47 1.65
N TYR A 106 3.94 0.65 1.48
CA TYR A 106 4.60 0.64 0.18
C TYR A 106 5.71 -0.42 0.18
N LEU A 107 5.33 -1.67 -0.14
CA LEU A 107 6.22 -2.81 -0.13
C LEU A 107 7.26 -2.71 -1.26
N PRO A 108 8.55 -3.05 -1.02
CA PRO A 108 9.57 -3.02 -2.06
C PRO A 108 9.18 -3.83 -3.31
N ASN A 109 9.42 -3.28 -4.49
CA ASN A 109 9.14 -3.95 -5.76
C ASN A 109 9.93 -5.26 -5.92
N GLY A 110 11.24 -5.22 -5.68
CA GLY A 110 12.11 -6.40 -5.70
C GLY A 110 12.87 -6.63 -7.01
N ASN A 111 12.48 -5.97 -8.10
CA ASN A 111 13.20 -6.09 -9.38
C ASN A 111 14.50 -5.24 -9.41
N PRO A 112 15.51 -5.64 -10.20
CA PRO A 112 15.62 -6.90 -10.93
C PRO A 112 15.96 -8.08 -10.04
N LEU A 113 15.60 -9.29 -10.49
CA LEU A 113 15.99 -10.53 -9.82
C LEU A 113 16.80 -11.43 -10.77
N PRO A 114 17.67 -12.31 -10.20
CA PRO A 114 18.02 -12.39 -8.77
C PRO A 114 18.84 -11.17 -8.33
N GLY A 115 18.76 -10.79 -7.04
CA GLY A 115 19.57 -9.68 -6.55
C GLY A 115 19.22 -9.15 -5.17
N PRO A 116 19.98 -8.16 -4.68
CA PRO A 116 19.83 -7.64 -3.33
C PRO A 116 18.45 -6.97 -3.10
N LYS A 117 17.84 -6.41 -4.14
CA LYS A 117 16.51 -5.79 -4.04
C LYS A 117 15.42 -6.83 -3.74
N PHE A 118 15.52 -8.02 -4.34
CA PHE A 118 14.60 -9.11 -4.05
C PHE A 118 14.78 -9.65 -2.63
N ASN A 119 16.03 -9.84 -2.20
CA ASN A 119 16.33 -10.25 -0.84
C ASN A 119 15.80 -9.23 0.19
N TYR A 120 15.99 -7.92 -0.08
CA TYR A 120 15.43 -6.86 0.75
C TYR A 120 13.90 -6.93 0.82
N LYS A 121 13.22 -7.13 -0.31
CA LYS A 121 11.77 -7.32 -0.36
C LYS A 121 11.31 -8.45 0.56
N LEU A 122 11.94 -9.62 0.50
CA LEU A 122 11.54 -10.77 1.32
C LEU A 122 11.76 -10.53 2.81
N ARG A 123 12.88 -9.91 3.21
CA ARG A 123 13.10 -9.53 4.61
C ARG A 123 12.09 -8.48 5.09
N TRP A 124 11.76 -7.53 4.21
CA TRP A 124 10.76 -6.50 4.51
C TRP A 124 9.36 -7.14 4.73
N MET A 125 8.97 -8.12 3.90
CA MET A 125 7.73 -8.88 4.06
C MET A 125 7.68 -9.68 5.37
N GLU A 126 8.80 -10.25 5.79
CA GLU A 126 8.90 -10.93 7.09
C GLU A 126 8.67 -9.97 8.26
N ARG A 127 9.27 -8.78 8.21
CA ARG A 127 9.06 -7.71 9.21
C ARG A 127 7.61 -7.25 9.23
N LEU A 128 7.01 -7.04 8.05
CA LEU A 128 5.58 -6.69 7.94
C LEU A 128 4.69 -7.77 8.59
N ARG A 129 4.95 -9.04 8.31
CA ARG A 129 4.19 -10.15 8.91
C ARG A 129 4.32 -10.18 10.43
N LYS A 130 5.52 -9.93 10.98
CA LYS A 130 5.72 -9.81 12.43
C LYS A 130 4.89 -8.66 13.03
N ARG A 131 4.89 -7.48 12.37
CA ARG A 131 4.06 -6.35 12.82
C ARG A 131 2.57 -6.67 12.72
N ALA A 132 2.15 -7.29 11.63
CA ALA A 132 0.76 -7.71 11.44
C ALA A 132 0.29 -8.68 12.55
N ALA A 133 1.14 -9.60 13.00
CA ALA A 133 0.83 -10.49 14.11
C ALA A 133 0.69 -9.74 15.46
N GLN A 134 1.49 -8.71 15.69
CA GLN A 134 1.35 -7.84 16.88
C GLN A 134 0.01 -7.11 16.85
N ILE A 135 -0.37 -6.50 15.71
CA ILE A 135 -1.66 -5.81 15.54
C ILE A 135 -2.82 -6.80 15.74
N TRP A 136 -2.72 -8.00 15.20
CA TRP A 136 -3.73 -9.05 15.37
C TRP A 136 -3.96 -9.39 16.84
N ALA A 137 -2.88 -9.47 17.63
CA ALA A 137 -2.94 -9.77 19.05
C ALA A 137 -3.55 -8.65 19.92
N GLU A 138 -3.69 -7.44 19.37
CA GLU A 138 -4.39 -6.33 20.04
C GLU A 138 -5.92 -6.49 20.02
N GLU A 139 -6.46 -7.42 19.20
CA GLU A 139 -7.90 -7.71 19.05
C GLU A 139 -8.74 -6.47 18.71
N ILE A 140 -8.17 -5.53 17.98
CA ILE A 140 -8.84 -4.31 17.50
C ILE A 140 -9.12 -4.40 15.99
N PRO A 141 -10.16 -3.70 15.49
CA PRO A 141 -10.36 -3.59 14.05
C PRO A 141 -9.14 -2.99 13.37
N ALA A 142 -8.58 -3.68 12.38
CA ALA A 142 -7.38 -3.22 11.69
C ALA A 142 -7.45 -3.39 10.16
N VAL A 143 -6.79 -2.48 9.44
CA VAL A 143 -6.66 -2.50 7.99
C VAL A 143 -5.21 -2.24 7.59
N LEU A 144 -4.60 -3.18 6.91
CA LEU A 144 -3.28 -3.03 6.30
C LEU A 144 -3.49 -2.74 4.80
N ALA A 145 -3.42 -1.46 4.43
CA ALA A 145 -3.75 -0.97 3.10
C ALA A 145 -2.49 -0.50 2.35
N GLY A 146 -2.37 -0.80 1.07
CA GLY A 146 -1.25 -0.26 0.31
C GLY A 146 -0.90 -0.99 -0.97
N ASP A 147 0.19 -0.53 -1.57
CA ASP A 147 0.87 -1.16 -2.68
C ASP A 147 1.83 -2.23 -2.13
N TYR A 148 1.42 -3.48 -2.27
CA TYR A 148 2.20 -4.63 -1.80
C TYR A 148 3.22 -5.13 -2.82
N ASN A 149 3.18 -4.63 -4.05
CA ASN A 149 4.05 -5.14 -5.11
C ASN A 149 4.06 -6.67 -5.18
N VAL A 150 2.92 -7.32 -4.95
CA VAL A 150 2.72 -8.78 -5.03
C VAL A 150 1.46 -9.06 -5.81
N ILE A 151 1.56 -9.97 -6.78
CA ILE A 151 0.44 -10.57 -7.52
C ILE A 151 0.15 -11.92 -6.85
N PRO A 152 -0.87 -12.07 -5.99
CA PRO A 152 -1.01 -13.23 -5.12
C PRO A 152 -1.32 -14.55 -5.84
N PHE A 153 -2.15 -14.46 -6.91
CA PHE A 153 -2.64 -15.62 -7.65
C PHE A 153 -2.61 -15.36 -9.15
N ASP A 154 -2.67 -16.41 -9.97
CA ASP A 154 -2.66 -16.29 -11.43
C ASP A 154 -3.88 -15.52 -11.97
N ARG A 155 -5.00 -15.57 -11.27
CA ARG A 155 -6.21 -14.78 -11.59
C ARG A 155 -6.08 -13.28 -11.32
N ASP A 156 -4.97 -12.84 -10.71
CA ASP A 156 -4.69 -11.44 -10.35
C ASP A 156 -3.79 -10.74 -11.38
N VAL A 157 -3.58 -11.35 -12.53
CA VAL A 157 -2.77 -10.81 -13.63
C VAL A 157 -3.36 -11.19 -14.99
N TRP A 158 -3.28 -10.26 -15.95
CA TRP A 158 -3.79 -10.46 -17.30
C TRP A 158 -3.12 -11.62 -18.04
N SER A 159 -1.85 -11.91 -17.77
CA SER A 159 -1.09 -13.02 -18.39
C SER A 159 -0.01 -13.54 -17.46
N PRO A 160 -0.26 -14.64 -16.73
CA PRO A 160 0.76 -15.24 -15.87
C PRO A 160 2.08 -15.57 -16.58
N PRO A 161 2.10 -16.11 -17.81
CA PRO A 161 3.36 -16.38 -18.51
C PRO A 161 4.18 -15.11 -18.80
N ALA A 162 3.53 -13.99 -19.11
CA ALA A 162 4.22 -12.73 -19.42
C ALA A 162 4.92 -12.14 -18.19
N MET A 163 4.44 -12.42 -16.99
CA MET A 163 4.96 -11.88 -15.73
C MET A 163 5.72 -12.92 -14.89
N ALA A 164 5.93 -14.13 -15.41
CA ALA A 164 6.50 -15.25 -14.64
C ALA A 164 7.91 -14.98 -14.08
N SER A 165 8.71 -14.12 -14.74
CA SER A 165 10.05 -13.73 -14.29
C SER A 165 10.07 -12.48 -13.42
N ASP A 166 8.93 -11.85 -13.15
CA ASP A 166 8.83 -10.63 -12.36
C ASP A 166 8.86 -10.94 -10.85
N ALA A 167 9.49 -10.05 -10.06
CA ALA A 167 9.55 -10.15 -8.59
C ALA A 167 8.17 -10.19 -7.93
N LEU A 168 7.17 -9.59 -8.56
CA LEU A 168 5.80 -9.53 -8.07
C LEU A 168 5.13 -10.92 -8.06
N MET A 169 5.58 -11.83 -8.93
CA MET A 169 5.00 -13.17 -9.10
C MET A 169 5.88 -14.30 -8.56
N GLN A 170 7.09 -14.01 -8.07
CA GLN A 170 7.95 -15.08 -7.58
C GLN A 170 7.27 -15.90 -6.48
N PRO A 171 7.51 -17.22 -6.44
CA PRO A 171 6.92 -18.11 -5.45
C PRO A 171 7.11 -17.63 -4.01
N GLU A 172 8.28 -17.08 -3.70
CA GLU A 172 8.63 -16.55 -2.38
C GLU A 172 7.79 -15.32 -2.01
N SER A 173 7.63 -14.36 -2.93
CA SER A 173 6.77 -13.19 -2.74
C SER A 173 5.31 -13.60 -2.49
N ARG A 174 4.81 -14.53 -3.31
CA ARG A 174 3.45 -15.06 -3.19
C ARG A 174 3.26 -15.86 -1.90
N ALA A 175 4.26 -16.66 -1.51
CA ALA A 175 4.20 -17.45 -0.27
C ALA A 175 4.16 -16.53 0.95
N ALA A 176 4.99 -15.48 0.98
CA ALA A 176 5.01 -14.51 2.08
C ALA A 176 3.66 -13.76 2.22
N TYR A 177 3.06 -13.35 1.11
CA TYR A 177 1.73 -12.73 1.13
C TYR A 177 0.64 -13.71 1.64
N ARG A 178 0.61 -14.94 1.09
CA ARG A 178 -0.36 -15.96 1.52
C ARG A 178 -0.18 -16.39 2.98
N ALA A 179 1.04 -16.29 3.51
CA ALA A 179 1.28 -16.56 4.93
C ALA A 179 0.52 -15.56 5.82
N MET A 180 0.44 -14.27 5.44
CA MET A 180 -0.39 -13.30 6.17
C MET A 180 -1.87 -13.68 6.14
N LEU A 181 -2.39 -14.14 4.98
CA LEU A 181 -3.77 -14.66 4.90
C LEU A 181 -3.97 -15.90 5.79
N GLY A 182 -2.96 -16.77 5.86
CA GLY A 182 -2.95 -17.94 6.74
C GLY A 182 -2.92 -17.59 8.24
N ASP A 183 -2.39 -16.41 8.59
CA ASP A 183 -2.40 -15.88 9.95
C ASP A 183 -3.76 -15.27 10.37
N GLY A 184 -4.76 -15.26 9.46
CA GLY A 184 -6.12 -14.80 9.71
C GLY A 184 -6.55 -13.56 8.92
N TRP A 185 -5.62 -12.80 8.33
CA TRP A 185 -5.95 -11.61 7.56
C TRP A 185 -6.79 -11.91 6.32
N THR A 186 -7.80 -11.10 6.06
CA THR A 186 -8.71 -11.24 4.91
C THR A 186 -8.35 -10.22 3.84
N ASP A 187 -8.00 -10.68 2.64
CA ASP A 187 -7.88 -9.82 1.46
C ASP A 187 -9.29 -9.39 1.00
N ALA A 188 -9.64 -8.14 1.28
CA ALA A 188 -10.99 -7.61 1.06
C ALA A 188 -11.43 -7.68 -0.40
N LEU A 189 -10.53 -7.40 -1.34
CA LEU A 189 -10.85 -7.40 -2.76
C LEU A 189 -10.99 -8.83 -3.29
N ALA A 190 -10.09 -9.74 -2.90
CA ALA A 190 -10.18 -11.16 -3.28
C ALA A 190 -11.43 -11.83 -2.70
N ALA A 191 -11.84 -11.47 -1.48
CA ALA A 191 -13.07 -11.98 -0.87
C ALA A 191 -14.34 -11.53 -1.63
N ARG A 192 -14.33 -10.32 -2.17
CA ARG A 192 -15.45 -9.76 -2.96
C ARG A 192 -15.43 -10.23 -4.42
N HIS A 193 -14.26 -10.55 -4.97
CA HIS A 193 -14.05 -10.95 -6.34
C HIS A 193 -13.27 -12.28 -6.41
N PRO A 194 -13.85 -13.40 -5.97
CA PRO A 194 -13.12 -14.69 -5.84
C PRO A 194 -12.69 -15.25 -7.19
N GLN A 195 -13.29 -14.81 -8.30
CA GLN A 195 -12.89 -15.20 -9.66
C GLN A 195 -11.69 -14.39 -10.20
N GLY A 196 -11.28 -13.32 -9.50
CA GLY A 196 -10.23 -12.42 -9.99
C GLY A 196 -10.72 -11.49 -11.11
N GLY A 197 -9.79 -11.04 -11.98
CA GLY A 197 -10.10 -10.14 -13.08
C GLY A 197 -10.35 -8.69 -12.65
N VAL A 198 -9.91 -8.34 -11.47
CA VAL A 198 -9.92 -6.95 -10.96
C VAL A 198 -8.49 -6.46 -10.84
N TRP A 199 -8.16 -5.45 -11.62
CA TRP A 199 -6.82 -4.89 -11.64
C TRP A 199 -6.76 -3.61 -10.81
N THR A 200 -5.58 -3.34 -10.23
CA THR A 200 -5.30 -2.09 -9.51
C THR A 200 -4.19 -1.29 -10.19
N TYR A 201 -3.47 -1.91 -11.12
CA TYR A 201 -2.38 -1.29 -11.83
C TYR A 201 -2.34 -1.73 -13.31
N TRP A 202 -1.99 -0.78 -14.18
CA TRP A 202 -1.66 -0.97 -15.60
C TRP A 202 -0.34 -0.26 -15.89
N ASP A 203 0.56 -0.90 -16.63
CA ASP A 203 1.80 -0.26 -17.05
C ASP A 203 1.48 0.96 -17.95
N TYR A 204 2.31 1.98 -17.84
CA TYR A 204 2.20 3.17 -18.71
C TYR A 204 2.70 2.91 -20.13
N GLN A 205 3.32 1.77 -20.39
CA GLN A 205 3.94 1.41 -21.65
C GLN A 205 3.08 0.43 -22.48
N ALA A 206 3.45 0.29 -23.76
CA ALA A 206 2.88 -0.70 -24.68
C ALA A 206 1.35 -0.74 -24.75
N GLY A 207 0.66 0.36 -24.42
CA GLY A 207 -0.80 0.41 -24.45
C GLY A 207 -1.48 -0.58 -23.50
N ALA A 208 -0.90 -0.82 -22.32
CA ALA A 208 -1.42 -1.78 -21.36
C ALA A 208 -2.85 -1.43 -20.92
N TRP A 209 -3.14 -0.14 -20.69
CA TRP A 209 -4.49 0.34 -20.37
C TRP A 209 -5.51 0.00 -21.44
N GLN A 210 -5.20 0.31 -22.71
CA GLN A 210 -6.11 0.07 -23.84
C GLN A 210 -6.39 -1.42 -24.09
N ARG A 211 -5.44 -2.30 -23.70
CA ARG A 211 -5.57 -3.76 -23.84
C ARG A 211 -6.09 -4.43 -22.57
N ASP A 212 -6.40 -3.64 -21.56
CA ASP A 212 -6.73 -4.12 -20.21
C ASP A 212 -5.69 -5.13 -19.63
N ALA A 213 -4.41 -4.90 -19.98
CA ALA A 213 -3.31 -5.73 -19.52
C ALA A 213 -2.85 -5.28 -18.13
N GLY A 214 -3.71 -5.47 -17.15
CA GLY A 214 -3.50 -5.05 -15.76
C GLY A 214 -3.18 -6.19 -14.81
N PHE A 215 -2.86 -5.82 -13.59
CA PHE A 215 -2.65 -6.75 -12.49
C PHE A 215 -2.96 -6.12 -11.13
N ARG A 216 -3.18 -6.95 -10.13
CA ARG A 216 -3.58 -6.52 -8.80
C ARG A 216 -2.39 -6.59 -7.84
N ILE A 217 -1.93 -5.43 -7.39
CA ILE A 217 -0.81 -5.28 -6.44
C ILE A 217 -1.13 -4.39 -5.23
N ASP A 218 -2.25 -3.67 -5.30
CA ASP A 218 -2.75 -2.91 -4.16
C ASP A 218 -3.78 -3.76 -3.41
N HIS A 219 -3.59 -3.88 -2.11
CA HIS A 219 -4.41 -4.75 -1.27
C HIS A 219 -4.88 -4.05 -0.02
N LEU A 220 -6.02 -4.51 0.51
CA LEU A 220 -6.58 -4.14 1.80
C LEU A 220 -6.76 -5.44 2.59
N LEU A 221 -5.86 -5.67 3.56
CA LEU A 221 -5.97 -6.81 4.47
C LEU A 221 -6.71 -6.37 5.74
N LEU A 222 -7.78 -7.08 6.06
CA LEU A 222 -8.65 -6.81 7.21
C LEU A 222 -8.42 -7.85 8.31
N SER A 223 -8.42 -7.41 9.57
CA SER A 223 -8.43 -8.29 10.73
C SER A 223 -9.79 -8.93 10.95
#